data_ca563db0a72846e85389659c0d785963
#
_entry.id   ca563db0a72846e85389659c0d785963
#
_cell.length_a   1.000
_cell.length_b   1.000
_cell.length_c   1.000
_cell.angle_alpha   90.00
_cell.angle_beta   90.00
_cell.angle_gamma   90.00
#
_symmetry.space_group_name_H-M   'P 1'
#
loop_
_entity.id
_entity.type
_entity.pdbx_description
1 polymer ?
#
loop_
_entity_poly.entity_id
_entity_poly.type
_entity_poly.pdbx_seq_one_letter_code
_entity_poly.pdbx_strand_id
1 'polypeptide(L)'
;MLLASPLQAAAAPAAVPASPQAAAPLPPPHVLQIRGLDIGAGLPKIIVPITAHDAEQALAQAQRIAASPDADLAEWRIDLMDDATDAAALAALGPRLAKALHGKPLLLTFRTKAEGGAVAIDDAAYGALYARLLEARFADLLDVEMVRDPAVLRQLVAQAHRQGVYVVMSSHDFHATPPVAEIVARLQRQQVLGADVLKIAVMPRDPGDVLHLLDATWQMRQRSGQPLLTMAMGPLGAVSRLSGGTFGQSLTFGMLGSASAPGQIDAARLRQALDALHAAAPSK
;
A
#
# COMPACT_ATOMS: atom_id res chain seq x y z
N MET A 1 57.21 -17.16 61.33
CA MET A 1 56.97 -16.94 59.90
C MET A 1 55.69 -17.67 59.58
N LEU A 2 54.53 -16.97 59.63
CA LEU A 2 53.19 -17.55 59.34
C LEU A 2 52.85 -17.11 57.92
N LEU A 3 52.73 -18.07 57.01
CA LEU A 3 52.23 -17.87 55.63
C LEU A 3 50.71 -17.81 55.62
N ALA A 4 50.15 -16.67 55.27
CA ALA A 4 48.70 -16.51 55.04
C ALA A 4 48.38 -16.92 53.59
N SER A 5 47.49 -17.91 53.42
CA SER A 5 46.93 -18.27 52.12
C SER A 5 45.82 -17.30 51.71
N PRO A 6 45.73 -16.92 50.43
CA PRO A 6 44.65 -16.04 49.96
C PRO A 6 43.33 -16.83 49.82
N LEU A 7 42.26 -16.28 50.38
CA LEU A 7 40.89 -16.70 50.13
C LEU A 7 40.50 -16.52 48.65
N GLN A 8 40.18 -17.59 47.97
CA GLN A 8 39.59 -17.56 46.65
C GLN A 8 38.11 -17.15 46.74
N ALA A 9 37.78 -16.00 46.18
CA ALA A 9 36.41 -15.53 46.07
C ALA A 9 35.65 -16.43 45.05
N ALA A 10 34.57 -17.06 45.52
CA ALA A 10 33.67 -17.82 44.65
C ALA A 10 32.91 -16.85 43.69
N ALA A 11 33.03 -17.09 42.39
CA ALA A 11 32.29 -16.41 41.38
C ALA A 11 30.77 -16.70 41.53
N ALA A 12 29.94 -15.65 41.56
CA ALA A 12 28.49 -15.80 41.56
C ALA A 12 28.02 -16.48 40.27
N PRO A 13 26.97 -17.33 40.31
CA PRO A 13 26.46 -17.95 39.10
C PRO A 13 25.90 -16.92 38.16
N ALA A 14 26.25 -17.00 36.87
CA ALA A 14 25.69 -16.16 35.81
C ALA A 14 24.19 -16.32 35.74
N ALA A 15 23.47 -15.18 35.74
CA ALA A 15 22.03 -15.17 35.58
C ALA A 15 21.61 -15.85 34.27
N VAL A 16 20.77 -16.87 34.37
CA VAL A 16 20.16 -17.53 33.20
C VAL A 16 19.32 -16.47 32.46
N PRO A 17 19.52 -16.27 31.14
CA PRO A 17 18.69 -15.33 30.40
C PRO A 17 17.23 -15.74 30.50
N ALA A 18 16.35 -14.79 30.84
CA ALA A 18 14.91 -15.01 30.91
C ALA A 18 14.42 -15.60 29.59
N SER A 19 13.59 -16.65 29.66
CA SER A 19 12.95 -17.23 28.49
C SER A 19 12.27 -16.13 27.67
N PRO A 20 12.33 -16.16 26.32
CA PRO A 20 11.66 -15.16 25.49
C PRO A 20 10.17 -15.11 25.84
N GLN A 21 9.72 -13.96 26.30
CA GLN A 21 8.33 -13.73 26.62
C GLN A 21 7.50 -13.96 25.35
N ALA A 22 6.48 -14.82 25.39
CA ALA A 22 5.63 -15.08 24.24
C ALA A 22 5.07 -13.76 23.71
N ALA A 23 5.27 -13.51 22.40
CA ALA A 23 4.76 -12.31 21.77
C ALA A 23 3.22 -12.25 21.90
N ALA A 24 2.68 -11.07 22.18
CA ALA A 24 1.24 -10.88 22.24
C ALA A 24 0.61 -11.29 20.89
N PRO A 25 -0.60 -11.88 20.90
CA PRO A 25 -1.27 -12.27 19.66
C PRO A 25 -1.53 -11.04 18.79
N LEU A 26 -1.34 -11.20 17.46
CA LEU A 26 -1.60 -10.15 16.51
C LEU A 26 -3.10 -9.79 16.47
N PRO A 27 -3.46 -8.52 16.24
CA PRO A 27 -4.84 -8.14 15.96
C PRO A 27 -5.39 -8.98 14.80
N PRO A 28 -6.67 -9.41 14.87
CA PRO A 28 -7.27 -10.13 13.75
C PRO A 28 -7.23 -9.27 12.48
N PRO A 29 -6.98 -9.86 11.28
CA PRO A 29 -6.98 -9.12 10.05
C PRO A 29 -8.39 -8.60 9.73
N HIS A 30 -8.48 -7.34 9.34
CA HIS A 30 -9.67 -6.78 8.73
C HIS A 30 -9.65 -7.10 7.24
N VAL A 31 -10.53 -7.97 6.80
CA VAL A 31 -10.59 -8.42 5.41
C VAL A 31 -11.62 -7.61 4.65
N LEU A 32 -11.18 -6.92 3.57
CA LEU A 32 -12.07 -6.23 2.66
C LEU A 32 -12.47 -7.19 1.55
N GLN A 33 -13.77 -7.43 1.40
CA GLN A 33 -14.32 -8.28 0.34
C GLN A 33 -14.78 -7.41 -0.84
N ILE A 34 -14.10 -7.51 -1.97
CA ILE A 34 -14.34 -6.67 -3.15
C ILE A 34 -14.47 -7.56 -4.38
N ARG A 35 -15.65 -7.71 -4.97
CA ARG A 35 -15.88 -8.53 -6.19
C ARG A 35 -15.30 -9.96 -6.07
N GLY A 36 -15.36 -10.56 -4.88
CA GLY A 36 -14.80 -11.88 -4.62
C GLY A 36 -13.29 -11.91 -4.33
N LEU A 37 -12.63 -10.75 -4.29
CA LEU A 37 -11.24 -10.63 -3.86
C LEU A 37 -11.19 -10.29 -2.37
N ASP A 38 -10.45 -11.07 -1.58
CA ASP A 38 -10.22 -10.84 -0.15
C ASP A 38 -8.89 -10.10 0.06
N ILE A 39 -8.96 -8.78 0.33
CA ILE A 39 -7.78 -7.96 0.67
C ILE A 39 -7.59 -8.01 2.20
N GLY A 40 -6.38 -8.37 2.65
CA GLY A 40 -6.08 -8.55 4.08
C GLY A 40 -6.05 -10.01 4.51
N ALA A 41 -6.37 -10.96 3.60
CA ALA A 41 -6.23 -12.39 3.82
C ALA A 41 -5.37 -13.05 2.74
N GLY A 42 -4.64 -14.10 3.12
CA GLY A 42 -3.75 -14.83 2.22
C GLY A 42 -2.55 -14.02 1.75
N LEU A 43 -2.12 -14.26 0.51
CA LEU A 43 -1.02 -13.54 -0.13
C LEU A 43 -1.37 -12.07 -0.39
N PRO A 44 -0.36 -11.17 -0.38
CA PRO A 44 -0.55 -9.80 -0.84
C PRO A 44 -1.14 -9.75 -2.25
N LYS A 45 -2.15 -8.91 -2.46
CA LYS A 45 -2.80 -8.75 -3.77
C LYS A 45 -1.97 -7.83 -4.64
N ILE A 46 -1.83 -8.18 -5.91
CA ILE A 46 -1.02 -7.43 -6.88
C ILE A 46 -1.91 -6.40 -7.59
N ILE A 47 -1.61 -5.13 -7.37
CA ILE A 47 -2.20 -3.99 -8.06
C ILE A 47 -1.39 -3.73 -9.32
N VAL A 48 -2.05 -3.61 -10.47
CA VAL A 48 -1.40 -3.22 -11.73
C VAL A 48 -1.95 -1.87 -12.18
N PRO A 49 -1.09 -0.85 -12.35
CA PRO A 49 -1.53 0.48 -12.76
C PRO A 49 -1.83 0.57 -14.25
N ILE A 50 -2.91 1.30 -14.57
CA ILE A 50 -3.23 1.84 -15.89
C ILE A 50 -2.58 3.22 -15.96
N THR A 51 -1.59 3.38 -16.85
CA THR A 51 -0.77 4.59 -17.01
C THR A 51 -0.97 5.24 -18.37
N ALA A 52 -2.14 5.08 -18.94
CA ALA A 52 -2.52 5.57 -20.25
C ALA A 52 -2.72 7.10 -20.25
N HIS A 53 -2.54 7.72 -21.43
CA HIS A 53 -2.78 9.13 -21.64
C HIS A 53 -4.17 9.40 -22.24
N ASP A 54 -4.74 8.43 -22.95
CA ASP A 54 -6.04 8.53 -23.60
C ASP A 54 -6.96 7.32 -23.30
N ALA A 55 -8.22 7.44 -23.71
CA ALA A 55 -9.25 6.43 -23.45
C ALA A 55 -8.98 5.10 -24.18
N GLU A 56 -8.41 5.11 -25.38
CA GLU A 56 -8.13 3.89 -26.16
C GLU A 56 -7.02 3.08 -25.48
N GLN A 57 -5.92 3.73 -25.13
CA GLN A 57 -4.82 3.10 -24.39
C GLN A 57 -5.28 2.59 -23.02
N ALA A 58 -6.11 3.36 -22.30
CA ALA A 58 -6.63 2.97 -20.99
C ALA A 58 -7.47 1.69 -21.07
N LEU A 59 -8.37 1.60 -22.06
CA LEU A 59 -9.17 0.39 -22.28
C LEU A 59 -8.31 -0.81 -22.71
N ALA A 60 -7.32 -0.61 -23.57
CA ALA A 60 -6.40 -1.66 -23.97
C ALA A 60 -5.55 -2.18 -22.78
N GLN A 61 -5.10 -1.28 -21.89
CA GLN A 61 -4.42 -1.67 -20.65
C GLN A 61 -5.35 -2.43 -19.69
N ALA A 62 -6.59 -1.96 -19.51
CA ALA A 62 -7.60 -2.64 -18.67
C ALA A 62 -7.87 -4.08 -19.17
N GLN A 63 -8.01 -4.28 -20.47
CA GLN A 63 -8.19 -5.61 -21.06
C GLN A 63 -6.98 -6.53 -20.82
N ARG A 64 -5.76 -6.01 -20.94
CA ARG A 64 -4.55 -6.79 -20.61
C ARG A 64 -4.50 -7.18 -19.14
N ILE A 65 -4.87 -6.27 -18.23
CA ILE A 65 -4.95 -6.55 -16.80
C ILE A 65 -6.03 -7.60 -16.53
N ALA A 66 -7.19 -7.49 -17.16
CA ALA A 66 -8.27 -8.47 -17.04
C ALA A 66 -7.84 -9.89 -17.46
N ALA A 67 -7.05 -10.00 -18.52
CA ALA A 67 -6.55 -11.27 -19.04
C ALA A 67 -5.39 -11.88 -18.24
N SER A 68 -4.70 -11.07 -17.40
CA SER A 68 -3.56 -11.55 -16.61
C SER A 68 -4.01 -12.30 -15.35
N PRO A 69 -3.60 -13.55 -15.12
CA PRO A 69 -3.87 -14.26 -13.88
C PRO A 69 -3.08 -13.70 -12.69
N ASP A 70 -2.00 -12.95 -12.94
CA ASP A 70 -1.08 -12.44 -11.93
C ASP A 70 -1.46 -11.06 -11.39
N ALA A 71 -2.42 -10.37 -12.02
CA ALA A 71 -2.98 -9.11 -11.54
C ALA A 71 -4.29 -9.36 -10.80
N ASP A 72 -4.39 -8.92 -9.54
CA ASP A 72 -5.60 -9.09 -8.73
C ASP A 72 -6.57 -7.93 -8.92
N LEU A 73 -6.07 -6.70 -9.03
CA LEU A 73 -6.87 -5.49 -9.25
C LEU A 73 -6.10 -4.46 -10.09
N ALA A 74 -6.82 -3.51 -10.66
CA ALA A 74 -6.25 -2.39 -11.42
C ALA A 74 -6.24 -1.10 -10.60
N GLU A 75 -5.22 -0.25 -10.81
CA GLU A 75 -5.23 1.16 -10.40
C GLU A 75 -5.36 2.04 -11.64
N TRP A 76 -6.37 2.91 -11.71
CA TRP A 76 -6.44 3.90 -12.79
C TRP A 76 -5.82 5.23 -12.35
N ARG A 77 -4.67 5.58 -12.92
CA ARG A 77 -3.92 6.81 -12.70
C ARG A 77 -4.47 7.91 -13.59
N ILE A 78 -5.56 8.56 -13.12
CA ILE A 78 -6.24 9.61 -13.90
C ILE A 78 -5.40 10.88 -14.06
N ASP A 79 -4.45 11.12 -13.17
CA ASP A 79 -3.50 12.23 -13.28
C ASP A 79 -2.55 12.14 -14.49
N LEU A 80 -2.44 10.97 -15.12
CA LEU A 80 -1.65 10.74 -16.33
C LEU A 80 -2.44 10.92 -17.61
N MET A 81 -3.77 11.03 -17.53
CA MET A 81 -4.62 11.27 -18.68
C MET A 81 -4.42 12.71 -19.22
N ASP A 82 -4.53 12.90 -20.53
CA ASP A 82 -4.45 14.23 -21.16
C ASP A 82 -5.57 15.17 -20.67
N ASP A 83 -6.72 14.58 -20.31
CA ASP A 83 -7.90 15.26 -19.74
C ASP A 83 -8.03 15.07 -18.21
N ALA A 84 -6.92 14.98 -17.50
CA ALA A 84 -6.81 14.60 -16.08
C ALA A 84 -7.75 15.36 -15.12
N THR A 85 -8.20 16.55 -15.47
CA THR A 85 -9.13 17.38 -14.67
C THR A 85 -10.53 17.51 -15.27
N ASP A 86 -10.79 16.94 -16.43
CA ASP A 86 -12.15 16.88 -17.00
C ASP A 86 -12.97 15.77 -16.33
N ALA A 87 -13.68 16.15 -15.28
CA ALA A 87 -14.51 15.23 -14.52
C ALA A 87 -15.62 14.57 -15.38
N ALA A 88 -16.10 15.22 -16.43
CA ALA A 88 -17.15 14.66 -17.30
C ALA A 88 -16.58 13.57 -18.21
N ALA A 89 -15.43 13.82 -18.85
CA ALA A 89 -14.74 12.84 -19.69
C ALA A 89 -14.32 11.61 -18.88
N LEU A 90 -13.72 11.83 -17.70
CA LEU A 90 -13.29 10.75 -16.80
C LEU A 90 -14.48 9.95 -16.26
N ALA A 91 -15.59 10.60 -15.87
CA ALA A 91 -16.81 9.93 -15.42
C ALA A 91 -17.49 9.10 -16.53
N ALA A 92 -17.36 9.52 -17.79
CA ALA A 92 -17.85 8.74 -18.93
C ALA A 92 -16.97 7.54 -19.26
N LEU A 93 -15.64 7.63 -19.05
CA LEU A 93 -14.68 6.56 -19.30
C LEU A 93 -14.68 5.50 -18.18
N GLY A 94 -14.83 5.90 -16.92
CA GLY A 94 -14.73 5.02 -15.74
C GLY A 94 -15.58 3.74 -15.83
N PRO A 95 -16.90 3.81 -16.13
CA PRO A 95 -17.73 2.61 -16.28
C PRO A 95 -17.27 1.68 -17.42
N ARG A 96 -16.71 2.23 -18.49
CA ARG A 96 -16.14 1.44 -19.59
C ARG A 96 -14.89 0.68 -19.15
N LEU A 97 -14.02 1.31 -18.35
CA LEU A 97 -12.84 0.67 -17.75
C LEU A 97 -13.26 -0.43 -16.77
N ALA A 98 -14.18 -0.16 -15.86
CA ALA A 98 -14.68 -1.15 -14.92
C ALA A 98 -15.26 -2.39 -15.63
N LYS A 99 -15.97 -2.18 -16.76
CA LYS A 99 -16.46 -3.27 -17.61
C LYS A 99 -15.31 -4.03 -18.29
N ALA A 100 -14.31 -3.33 -18.80
CA ALA A 100 -13.15 -3.94 -19.49
C ALA A 100 -12.26 -4.75 -18.54
N LEU A 101 -12.31 -4.53 -17.22
CA LEU A 101 -11.60 -5.30 -16.20
C LEU A 101 -12.24 -6.66 -15.88
N HIS A 102 -13.40 -6.98 -16.48
CA HIS A 102 -14.06 -8.29 -16.36
C HIS A 102 -14.19 -8.79 -14.90
N GLY A 103 -14.57 -7.91 -13.98
CA GLY A 103 -14.82 -8.24 -12.58
C GLY A 103 -13.64 -7.99 -11.64
N LYS A 104 -12.44 -7.68 -12.11
CA LYS A 104 -11.35 -7.24 -11.24
C LYS A 104 -11.67 -5.87 -10.64
N PRO A 105 -11.37 -5.64 -9.34
CA PRO A 105 -11.60 -4.35 -8.70
C PRO A 105 -10.79 -3.22 -9.33
N LEU A 106 -11.35 -2.01 -9.27
CA LEU A 106 -10.74 -0.78 -9.77
C LEU A 106 -10.48 0.20 -8.64
N LEU A 107 -9.20 0.52 -8.43
CA LEU A 107 -8.71 1.61 -7.59
C LEU A 107 -8.60 2.88 -8.44
N LEU A 108 -9.35 3.93 -8.06
CA LEU A 108 -9.27 5.24 -8.69
C LEU A 108 -8.21 6.10 -7.99
N THR A 109 -7.22 6.60 -8.74
CA THR A 109 -6.11 7.39 -8.19
C THR A 109 -5.85 8.65 -9.00
N PHE A 110 -5.94 9.83 -8.36
CA PHE A 110 -5.33 11.06 -8.82
C PHE A 110 -4.10 11.35 -7.95
N ARG A 111 -2.92 11.05 -8.46
CA ARG A 111 -1.68 11.40 -7.77
C ARG A 111 -1.31 12.85 -8.10
N THR A 112 -1.29 13.71 -7.07
CA THR A 112 -0.97 15.12 -7.29
C THR A 112 0.52 15.32 -7.51
N LYS A 113 0.88 16.44 -8.15
CA LYS A 113 2.29 16.81 -8.35
C LYS A 113 3.05 16.94 -7.04
N ALA A 114 2.38 17.32 -5.95
CA ALA A 114 2.98 17.42 -4.62
C ALA A 114 3.45 16.06 -4.08
N GLU A 115 2.79 14.96 -4.48
CA GLU A 115 3.16 13.59 -4.13
C GLU A 115 3.67 12.77 -5.35
N GLY A 116 4.34 13.44 -6.29
CA GLY A 116 5.06 12.81 -7.41
C GLY A 116 4.22 12.45 -8.63
N GLY A 117 3.00 12.96 -8.73
CA GLY A 117 2.15 12.83 -9.92
C GLY A 117 2.45 13.88 -10.99
N ALA A 118 1.65 13.86 -12.06
CA ALA A 118 1.87 14.73 -13.22
C ALA A 118 1.24 16.13 -13.06
N VAL A 119 0.09 16.23 -12.39
CA VAL A 119 -0.75 17.43 -12.40
C VAL A 119 -0.84 18.06 -11.01
N ALA A 120 -0.67 19.39 -10.96
CA ALA A 120 -0.95 20.17 -9.76
C ALA A 120 -2.45 20.48 -9.69
N ILE A 121 -3.03 20.32 -8.51
CA ILE A 121 -4.44 20.60 -8.26
C ILE A 121 -4.58 21.09 -6.81
N ASP A 122 -5.41 22.10 -6.59
CA ASP A 122 -5.73 22.55 -5.23
C ASP A 122 -6.75 21.63 -4.53
N ASP A 123 -6.93 21.82 -3.23
CA ASP A 123 -7.78 20.94 -2.44
C ASP A 123 -9.27 21.03 -2.82
N ALA A 124 -9.75 22.20 -3.21
CA ALA A 124 -11.15 22.39 -3.62
C ALA A 124 -11.44 21.68 -4.94
N ALA A 125 -10.57 21.87 -5.94
CA ALA A 125 -10.68 21.20 -7.25
C ALA A 125 -10.49 19.68 -7.12
N TYR A 126 -9.55 19.20 -6.28
CA TYR A 126 -9.34 17.79 -5.97
C TYR A 126 -10.61 17.16 -5.36
N GLY A 127 -11.19 17.83 -4.37
CA GLY A 127 -12.44 17.38 -3.74
C GLY A 127 -13.61 17.33 -4.72
N ALA A 128 -13.78 18.38 -5.54
CA ALA A 128 -14.86 18.45 -6.54
C ALA A 128 -14.72 17.37 -7.63
N LEU A 129 -13.50 17.15 -8.13
CA LEU A 129 -13.20 16.09 -9.10
C LEU A 129 -13.60 14.72 -8.57
N TYR A 130 -13.10 14.35 -7.40
CA TYR A 130 -13.41 13.05 -6.80
C TYR A 130 -14.89 12.89 -6.45
N ALA A 131 -15.55 13.96 -5.93
CA ALA A 131 -16.97 13.92 -5.65
C ALA A 131 -17.78 13.57 -6.90
N ARG A 132 -17.44 14.18 -8.04
CA ARG A 132 -18.09 13.91 -9.32
C ARG A 132 -17.82 12.50 -9.84
N LEU A 133 -16.58 12.01 -9.71
CA LEU A 133 -16.21 10.66 -10.15
C LEU A 133 -16.87 9.58 -9.29
N LEU A 134 -17.02 9.79 -7.99
CA LEU A 134 -17.76 8.90 -7.11
C LEU A 134 -19.23 8.78 -7.50
N GLU A 135 -19.88 9.85 -7.97
CA GLU A 135 -21.27 9.80 -8.46
C GLU A 135 -21.46 8.85 -9.65
N ALA A 136 -20.40 8.64 -10.46
CA ALA A 136 -20.45 7.72 -11.60
C ALA A 136 -20.37 6.23 -11.21
N ARG A 137 -20.09 5.89 -9.93
CA ARG A 137 -20.18 4.56 -9.31
C ARG A 137 -19.45 3.43 -10.04
N PHE A 138 -18.24 3.67 -10.50
CA PHE A 138 -17.43 2.69 -11.21
C PHE A 138 -16.24 2.18 -10.41
N ALA A 139 -15.76 2.95 -9.43
CA ALA A 139 -14.61 2.60 -8.61
C ALA A 139 -15.03 1.75 -7.39
N ASP A 140 -14.21 0.77 -7.06
CA ASP A 140 -14.35 -0.05 -5.85
C ASP A 140 -13.51 0.50 -4.69
N LEU A 141 -12.36 1.13 -5.03
CA LEU A 141 -11.47 1.80 -4.08
C LEU A 141 -11.12 3.20 -4.59
N LEU A 142 -10.85 4.10 -3.67
CA LEU A 142 -10.43 5.49 -3.92
C LEU A 142 -9.12 5.77 -3.19
N ASP A 143 -8.05 6.16 -3.91
CA ASP A 143 -6.81 6.65 -3.30
C ASP A 143 -6.97 8.13 -2.91
N VAL A 144 -6.80 8.44 -1.63
CA VAL A 144 -6.91 9.79 -1.10
C VAL A 144 -5.61 10.16 -0.40
N GLU A 145 -4.97 11.25 -0.82
CA GLU A 145 -3.70 11.72 -0.22
C GLU A 145 -3.94 12.34 1.16
N MET A 146 -3.29 11.80 2.20
CA MET A 146 -3.52 12.21 3.59
C MET A 146 -3.14 13.67 3.92
N VAL A 147 -2.38 14.31 3.04
CA VAL A 147 -1.90 15.69 3.23
C VAL A 147 -2.87 16.76 2.73
N ARG A 148 -4.01 16.37 2.14
CA ARG A 148 -5.07 17.27 1.70
C ARG A 148 -5.74 17.97 2.87
N ASP A 149 -6.46 19.05 2.59
CA ASP A 149 -7.25 19.78 3.60
C ASP A 149 -8.14 18.83 4.41
N PRO A 150 -8.15 18.91 5.75
CA PRO A 150 -8.91 17.99 6.60
C PRO A 150 -10.43 17.99 6.35
N ALA A 151 -11.02 19.10 5.89
CA ALA A 151 -12.45 19.14 5.56
C ALA A 151 -12.73 18.38 4.26
N VAL A 152 -11.87 18.56 3.24
CA VAL A 152 -11.93 17.81 1.97
C VAL A 152 -11.76 16.31 2.23
N LEU A 153 -10.78 15.91 3.05
CA LEU A 153 -10.58 14.50 3.43
C LEU A 153 -11.84 13.90 4.05
N ARG A 154 -12.40 14.55 5.09
CA ARG A 154 -13.61 14.05 5.76
C ARG A 154 -14.79 13.91 4.81
N GLN A 155 -14.97 14.86 3.91
CA GLN A 155 -16.06 14.82 2.92
C GLN A 155 -15.90 13.67 1.94
N LEU A 156 -14.69 13.48 1.38
CA LEU A 156 -14.40 12.40 0.43
C LEU A 156 -14.51 11.01 1.07
N VAL A 157 -13.93 10.81 2.26
CA VAL A 157 -14.04 9.55 3.01
C VAL A 157 -15.51 9.22 3.28
N ALA A 158 -16.28 10.19 3.81
CA ALA A 158 -17.70 9.98 4.10
C ALA A 158 -18.51 9.71 2.82
N GLN A 159 -18.20 10.36 1.71
CA GLN A 159 -18.90 10.12 0.44
C GLN A 159 -18.56 8.74 -0.14
N ALA A 160 -17.27 8.35 -0.15
CA ALA A 160 -16.83 7.04 -0.60
C ALA A 160 -17.54 5.93 0.19
N HIS A 161 -17.50 5.98 1.52
CA HIS A 161 -18.14 4.98 2.38
C HIS A 161 -19.66 4.89 2.19
N ARG A 162 -20.37 6.03 2.05
CA ARG A 162 -21.81 6.01 1.73
C ARG A 162 -22.14 5.33 0.42
N GLN A 163 -21.19 5.26 -0.49
CA GLN A 163 -21.35 4.61 -1.81
C GLN A 163 -20.78 3.19 -1.86
N GLY A 164 -20.26 2.68 -0.74
CA GLY A 164 -19.63 1.36 -0.67
C GLY A 164 -18.25 1.29 -1.32
N VAL A 165 -17.56 2.45 -1.48
CA VAL A 165 -16.21 2.55 -2.01
C VAL A 165 -15.22 2.59 -0.85
N TYR A 166 -14.24 1.69 -0.85
CA TYR A 166 -13.19 1.66 0.17
C TYR A 166 -12.14 2.74 -0.07
N VAL A 167 -11.57 3.27 1.02
CA VAL A 167 -10.57 4.35 0.97
C VAL A 167 -9.18 3.80 1.21
N VAL A 168 -8.31 3.95 0.20
CA VAL A 168 -6.87 3.78 0.32
C VAL A 168 -6.28 5.15 0.66
N MET A 169 -5.93 5.40 1.90
CA MET A 169 -5.31 6.69 2.25
C MET A 169 -3.81 6.60 2.07
N SER A 170 -3.25 7.53 1.32
CA SER A 170 -1.86 7.45 0.87
C SER A 170 -0.98 8.61 1.36
N SER A 171 0.31 8.32 1.49
CA SER A 171 1.39 9.30 1.72
C SER A 171 2.62 8.86 0.95
N HIS A 172 3.23 9.78 0.21
CA HIS A 172 4.42 9.52 -0.61
C HIS A 172 5.55 10.48 -0.23
N ASP A 173 6.73 9.92 0.01
CA ASP A 173 7.96 10.68 0.20
C ASP A 173 8.97 10.27 -0.86
N PHE A 174 9.16 11.12 -1.87
CA PHE A 174 10.08 10.87 -2.99
C PHE A 174 11.53 11.27 -2.68
N HIS A 175 11.80 11.82 -1.50
CA HIS A 175 13.11 12.37 -1.14
C HIS A 175 13.84 11.56 -0.08
N ALA A 176 13.09 10.91 0.81
CA ALA A 176 13.66 10.20 1.96
C ALA A 176 12.77 9.07 2.46
N THR A 177 13.35 8.24 3.34
CA THR A 177 12.61 7.33 4.22
C THR A 177 12.60 7.92 5.62
N PRO A 178 11.44 8.32 6.16
CA PRO A 178 11.33 8.81 7.52
C PRO A 178 11.74 7.76 8.57
N PRO A 179 12.07 8.15 9.80
CA PRO A 179 12.27 7.21 10.90
C PRO A 179 11.05 6.31 11.13
N VAL A 180 11.27 5.10 11.63
CA VAL A 180 10.23 4.08 11.90
C VAL A 180 9.02 4.66 12.65
N ALA A 181 9.27 5.41 13.73
CA ALA A 181 8.20 6.00 14.54
C ALA A 181 7.32 6.97 13.76
N GLU A 182 7.90 7.73 12.83
CA GLU A 182 7.15 8.67 11.98
C GLU A 182 6.32 7.93 10.93
N ILE A 183 6.86 6.88 10.30
CA ILE A 183 6.12 6.04 9.36
C ILE A 183 4.90 5.42 10.07
N VAL A 184 5.10 4.85 11.27
CA VAL A 184 4.02 4.28 12.08
C VAL A 184 2.97 5.35 12.45
N ALA A 185 3.41 6.55 12.85
CA ALA A 185 2.50 7.65 13.19
C ALA A 185 1.67 8.10 11.98
N ARG A 186 2.25 8.18 10.78
CA ARG A 186 1.52 8.49 9.54
C ARG A 186 0.46 7.42 9.24
N LEU A 187 0.79 6.13 9.32
CA LEU A 187 -0.15 5.03 9.12
C LEU A 187 -1.29 5.04 10.16
N GLN A 188 -0.98 5.29 11.45
CA GLN A 188 -2.00 5.43 12.49
C GLN A 188 -2.91 6.64 12.23
N ARG A 189 -2.35 7.77 11.75
CA ARG A 189 -3.16 8.92 11.37
C ARG A 189 -4.11 8.61 10.21
N GLN A 190 -3.67 7.85 9.19
CA GLN A 190 -4.54 7.39 8.12
C GLN A 190 -5.72 6.57 8.66
N GLN A 191 -5.46 5.67 9.61
CA GLN A 191 -6.49 4.88 10.30
C GLN A 191 -7.51 5.78 11.00
N VAL A 192 -7.06 6.76 11.77
CA VAL A 192 -7.94 7.73 12.47
C VAL A 192 -8.75 8.58 11.50
N LEU A 193 -8.22 8.88 10.32
CA LEU A 193 -8.90 9.63 9.27
C LEU A 193 -9.93 8.79 8.49
N GLY A 194 -10.06 7.50 8.80
CA GLY A 194 -11.08 6.62 8.22
C GLY A 194 -10.62 5.84 6.99
N ALA A 195 -9.32 5.63 6.83
CA ALA A 195 -8.80 4.75 5.78
C ALA A 195 -9.22 3.30 6.00
N ASP A 196 -9.53 2.58 4.94
CA ASP A 196 -9.73 1.12 4.93
C ASP A 196 -8.42 0.39 4.62
N VAL A 197 -7.55 1.00 3.80
CA VAL A 197 -6.19 0.54 3.49
C VAL A 197 -5.20 1.65 3.81
N LEU A 198 -4.15 1.31 4.58
CA LEU A 198 -3.12 2.25 5.00
C LEU A 198 -1.94 2.16 4.03
N LYS A 199 -1.65 3.28 3.30
CA LYS A 199 -0.64 3.29 2.24
C LYS A 199 0.47 4.28 2.51
N ILE A 200 1.73 3.81 2.40
CA ILE A 200 2.91 4.67 2.40
C ILE A 200 3.94 4.20 1.37
N ALA A 201 4.51 5.15 0.64
CA ALA A 201 5.63 4.92 -0.25
C ALA A 201 6.78 5.88 0.12
N VAL A 202 7.99 5.34 0.28
CA VAL A 202 9.17 6.11 0.71
C VAL A 202 10.34 5.87 -0.24
N MET A 203 11.28 6.81 -0.30
CA MET A 203 12.48 6.69 -1.13
C MET A 203 13.68 6.32 -0.27
N PRO A 204 14.20 5.09 -0.37
CA PRO A 204 15.37 4.67 0.39
C PRO A 204 16.66 5.22 -0.24
N ARG A 205 17.61 5.65 0.58
CA ARG A 205 18.94 6.09 0.19
C ARG A 205 19.96 4.95 0.33
N ASP A 206 19.69 4.03 1.26
CA ASP A 206 20.50 2.87 1.55
C ASP A 206 19.63 1.67 2.02
N PRO A 207 20.22 0.46 2.20
CA PRO A 207 19.48 -0.70 2.69
C PRO A 207 18.87 -0.52 4.09
N GLY A 208 19.45 0.31 4.96
CA GLY A 208 18.93 0.61 6.28
C GLY A 208 17.56 1.30 6.22
N ASP A 209 17.38 2.21 5.25
CA ASP A 209 16.09 2.85 4.99
C ASP A 209 14.99 1.82 4.60
N VAL A 210 15.35 0.76 3.87
CA VAL A 210 14.41 -0.33 3.54
C VAL A 210 14.03 -1.11 4.80
N LEU A 211 14.99 -1.38 5.70
CA LEU A 211 14.73 -2.02 6.98
C LEU A 211 13.83 -1.17 7.87
N HIS A 212 13.97 0.17 7.87
CA HIS A 212 13.07 1.08 8.58
C HIS A 212 11.62 0.92 8.09
N LEU A 213 11.39 0.83 6.77
CA LEU A 213 10.05 0.61 6.23
C LEU A 213 9.47 -0.75 6.64
N LEU A 214 10.26 -1.82 6.53
CA LEU A 214 9.82 -3.17 6.89
C LEU A 214 9.51 -3.27 8.39
N ASP A 215 10.34 -2.68 9.25
CA ASP A 215 10.09 -2.61 10.70
C ASP A 215 8.83 -1.80 11.00
N ALA A 216 8.64 -0.63 10.38
CA ALA A 216 7.42 0.16 10.53
C ALA A 216 6.17 -0.60 10.08
N THR A 217 6.25 -1.37 8.98
CA THR A 217 5.16 -2.23 8.49
C THR A 217 4.81 -3.28 9.52
N TRP A 218 5.80 -3.98 10.08
CA TRP A 218 5.60 -4.97 11.14
C TRP A 218 5.02 -4.35 12.41
N GLN A 219 5.58 -3.23 12.87
CA GLN A 219 5.06 -2.53 14.04
C GLN A 219 3.60 -2.08 13.85
N MET A 220 3.22 -1.64 12.65
CA MET A 220 1.83 -1.30 12.37
C MET A 220 0.94 -2.53 12.33
N ARG A 221 1.39 -3.66 11.77
CA ARG A 221 0.65 -4.94 11.79
C ARG A 221 0.40 -5.45 13.21
N GLN A 222 1.33 -5.19 14.13
CA GLN A 222 1.14 -5.53 15.55
C GLN A 222 0.08 -4.66 16.25
N ARG A 223 -0.23 -3.48 15.70
CA ARG A 223 -1.18 -2.51 16.28
C ARG A 223 -2.54 -2.50 15.61
N SER A 224 -2.61 -2.96 14.36
CA SER A 224 -3.82 -2.86 13.53
C SER A 224 -4.03 -4.11 12.69
N GLY A 225 -5.30 -4.50 12.51
CA GLY A 225 -5.72 -5.50 11.54
C GLY A 225 -5.96 -4.96 10.13
N GLN A 226 -5.94 -3.63 9.93
CA GLN A 226 -6.22 -3.04 8.63
C GLN A 226 -5.19 -3.43 7.57
N PRO A 227 -5.61 -3.63 6.31
CA PRO A 227 -4.71 -3.90 5.20
C PRO A 227 -3.64 -2.83 5.05
N LEU A 228 -2.39 -3.27 4.88
CA LEU A 228 -1.23 -2.42 4.69
C LEU A 228 -0.74 -2.48 3.24
N LEU A 229 -0.40 -1.31 2.68
CA LEU A 229 0.19 -1.14 1.36
C LEU A 229 1.43 -0.26 1.50
N THR A 230 2.52 -0.85 1.96
CA THR A 230 3.77 -0.14 2.28
C THR A 230 4.86 -0.51 1.28
N MET A 231 5.64 0.45 0.80
CA MET A 231 6.70 0.16 -0.16
C MET A 231 7.86 1.16 -0.10
N ALA A 232 9.06 0.66 -0.24
CA ALA A 232 10.22 1.46 -0.63
C ALA A 232 10.28 1.53 -2.16
N MET A 233 10.58 2.72 -2.69
CA MET A 233 10.69 2.96 -4.13
C MET A 233 12.12 2.71 -4.63
N GLY A 234 12.30 2.72 -5.95
CA GLY A 234 13.60 2.52 -6.58
C GLY A 234 14.10 1.07 -6.50
N PRO A 235 15.29 0.80 -7.08
CA PRO A 235 15.86 -0.55 -7.14
C PRO A 235 16.13 -1.16 -5.75
N LEU A 236 16.61 -0.35 -4.78
CA LEU A 236 16.83 -0.80 -3.39
C LEU A 236 15.51 -1.25 -2.74
N GLY A 237 14.42 -0.58 -3.06
CA GLY A 237 13.11 -0.86 -2.49
C GLY A 237 12.42 -2.10 -3.04
N ALA A 238 12.91 -2.71 -4.11
CA ALA A 238 12.28 -3.87 -4.76
C ALA A 238 12.03 -5.02 -3.76
N VAL A 239 12.95 -5.25 -2.82
CA VAL A 239 12.81 -6.29 -1.78
C VAL A 239 11.56 -6.08 -0.91
N SER A 240 11.15 -4.85 -0.62
CA SER A 240 9.95 -4.57 0.18
C SER A 240 8.67 -5.03 -0.52
N ARG A 241 8.65 -5.03 -1.86
CA ARG A 241 7.52 -5.50 -2.66
C ARG A 241 7.40 -7.02 -2.67
N LEU A 242 8.54 -7.71 -2.59
CA LEU A 242 8.63 -9.17 -2.57
C LEU A 242 8.34 -9.73 -1.18
N SER A 243 8.98 -9.18 -0.14
CA SER A 243 8.97 -9.72 1.22
C SER A 243 7.94 -9.06 2.15
N GLY A 244 7.27 -8.00 1.72
CA GLY A 244 6.36 -7.21 2.56
C GLY A 244 5.26 -8.02 3.22
N GLY A 245 4.77 -9.10 2.58
CA GLY A 245 3.79 -10.02 3.14
C GLY A 245 4.25 -10.67 4.45
N THR A 246 5.54 -10.97 4.59
CA THR A 246 6.14 -11.49 5.83
C THR A 246 5.99 -10.51 7.00
N PHE A 247 5.95 -9.21 6.70
CA PHE A 247 5.83 -8.13 7.69
C PHE A 247 4.39 -7.61 7.83
N GLY A 248 3.40 -8.24 7.16
CA GLY A 248 1.98 -7.91 7.29
C GLY A 248 1.40 -7.04 6.18
N GLN A 249 2.14 -6.79 5.10
CA GLN A 249 1.62 -6.14 3.91
C GLN A 249 0.53 -6.98 3.25
N SER A 250 -0.57 -6.34 2.84
CA SER A 250 -1.74 -7.00 2.24
C SER A 250 -1.86 -6.76 0.73
N LEU A 251 -1.16 -5.74 0.21
CA LEU A 251 -1.15 -5.38 -1.21
C LEU A 251 0.26 -4.97 -1.64
N THR A 252 0.56 -5.14 -2.91
CA THR A 252 1.80 -4.69 -3.54
C THR A 252 1.54 -4.25 -4.97
N PHE A 253 2.45 -3.46 -5.56
CA PHE A 253 2.35 -3.04 -6.96
C PHE A 253 3.25 -3.87 -7.85
N GLY A 254 2.64 -4.45 -8.89
CA GLY A 254 3.32 -5.02 -10.04
C GLY A 254 3.12 -4.17 -11.30
N MET A 255 3.70 -4.58 -12.42
CA MET A 255 3.48 -3.96 -13.73
C MET A 255 3.20 -5.00 -14.81
N LEU A 256 2.48 -4.56 -15.86
CA LEU A 256 2.34 -5.28 -17.13
C LEU A 256 2.83 -4.36 -18.25
N GLY A 257 4.08 -4.52 -18.66
CA GLY A 257 4.74 -3.65 -19.64
C GLY A 257 5.47 -2.48 -18.95
N SER A 258 4.88 -1.28 -18.89
CA SER A 258 5.51 -0.09 -18.32
C SER A 258 5.24 0.08 -16.83
N ALA A 259 6.25 0.57 -16.09
CA ALA A 259 6.13 0.89 -14.67
C ALA A 259 5.49 2.28 -14.45
N SER A 260 4.68 2.44 -13.40
CA SER A 260 4.13 3.73 -12.95
C SER A 260 4.96 4.38 -11.86
N ALA A 261 5.90 3.66 -11.27
CA ALA A 261 6.80 4.13 -10.22
C ALA A 261 8.12 3.37 -10.27
N PRO A 262 9.23 3.95 -9.76
CA PRO A 262 10.54 3.28 -9.72
C PRO A 262 10.49 1.98 -8.91
N GLY A 263 11.19 0.94 -9.40
CA GLY A 263 11.35 -0.34 -8.69
C GLY A 263 10.14 -1.28 -8.77
N GLN A 264 9.18 -1.05 -9.65
CA GLN A 264 8.11 -2.01 -9.93
C GLN A 264 8.66 -3.25 -10.65
N ILE A 265 8.08 -4.41 -10.32
CA ILE A 265 8.44 -5.72 -10.83
C ILE A 265 7.30 -6.21 -11.74
N ASP A 266 7.64 -6.95 -12.79
CA ASP A 266 6.64 -7.62 -13.62
C ASP A 266 5.70 -8.50 -12.77
N ALA A 267 4.39 -8.43 -13.03
CA ALA A 267 3.37 -9.05 -12.18
C ALA A 267 3.53 -10.57 -12.07
N ALA A 268 3.92 -11.25 -13.17
CA ALA A 268 4.12 -12.71 -13.14
C ALA A 268 5.34 -13.08 -12.28
N ARG A 269 6.44 -12.35 -12.41
CA ARG A 269 7.64 -12.56 -11.56
C ARG A 269 7.35 -12.25 -10.10
N LEU A 270 6.58 -11.21 -9.84
CA LEU A 270 6.16 -10.84 -8.48
C LEU A 270 5.28 -11.94 -7.88
N ARG A 271 4.31 -12.48 -8.63
CA ARG A 271 3.45 -13.60 -8.20
C ARG A 271 4.28 -14.82 -7.83
N GLN A 272 5.20 -15.23 -8.71
CA GLN A 272 6.09 -16.37 -8.44
C GLN A 272 6.90 -16.20 -7.15
N ALA A 273 7.41 -15.00 -6.89
CA ALA A 273 8.16 -14.72 -5.67
C ALA A 273 7.26 -14.76 -4.41
N LEU A 274 6.05 -14.19 -4.48
CA LEU A 274 5.09 -14.24 -3.38
C LEU A 274 4.65 -15.68 -3.08
N ASP A 275 4.39 -16.50 -4.10
CA ASP A 275 4.03 -17.91 -3.96
C ASP A 275 5.16 -18.70 -3.29
N ALA A 276 6.43 -18.47 -3.73
CA ALA A 276 7.60 -19.14 -3.16
C ALA A 276 7.80 -18.79 -1.67
N LEU A 277 7.62 -17.52 -1.30
CA LEU A 277 7.73 -17.09 0.09
C LEU A 277 6.58 -17.65 0.95
N HIS A 278 5.39 -17.75 0.40
CA HIS A 278 4.24 -18.32 1.09
C HIS A 278 4.38 -19.83 1.31
N ALA A 279 4.83 -20.57 0.30
CA ALA A 279 5.07 -22.01 0.38
C ALA A 279 6.15 -22.38 1.41
N ALA A 280 7.10 -21.46 1.66
CA ALA A 280 8.15 -21.63 2.66
C ALA A 280 7.69 -21.29 4.09
N ALA A 281 6.51 -20.66 4.26
CA ALA A 281 5.98 -20.34 5.57
C ALA A 281 5.47 -21.61 6.26
N PRO A 282 5.72 -21.81 7.58
CA PRO A 282 5.21 -22.96 8.30
C PRO A 282 3.68 -22.97 8.28
N SER A 283 3.08 -24.14 7.98
CA SER A 283 1.63 -24.34 8.11
C SER A 283 1.19 -23.97 9.53
N LYS A 284 0.21 -23.09 9.65
CA LYS A 284 -0.37 -22.72 10.96
C LYS A 284 -1.30 -23.81 11.47
#